data_687f75f3401d594f385b915e88d423dd
#
_entry.id   687f75f3401d594f385b915e88d423dd
#
_cell.length_a   1.000
_cell.length_b   1.000
_cell.length_c   1.000
_cell.angle_alpha   90.00
_cell.angle_beta   90.00
_cell.angle_gamma   90.00
#
_symmetry.space_group_name_H-M   'P 1'
#
loop_
_entity.id
_entity.type
_entity.pdbx_description
1 polymer ?
#
loop_
_entity_poly.entity_id
_entity_poly.type
_entity_poly.pdbx_seq_one_letter_code
_entity_poly.pdbx_strand_id
1 'polypeptide(L)'
;VRLLAPMALAAALLLTGCGTGSDPDSGAAKLSVRSAYIPQPVSDTMAAGFLTIVNEGGAKDELTSVTSTAAGSVTLHETVGSSMREVDSLDVPAHGSLEFRSGGSHLMFEQLRRKPVEGETVTVELHFAASGPLKVDIPVESAVYTPKTGH
;
A
#
# COMPACT_ATOMS: atom_id res chain seq x y z
N VAL A 1 -41.72 -73.86 -12.60
CA VAL A 1 -41.28 -72.75 -13.41
C VAL A 1 -40.73 -71.69 -12.46
N ARG A 2 -39.45 -71.39 -12.61
CA ARG A 2 -38.66 -70.59 -11.71
C ARG A 2 -38.65 -69.13 -12.17
N LEU A 3 -39.03 -68.25 -11.30
CA LEU A 3 -38.89 -66.79 -11.50
C LEU A 3 -37.70 -66.28 -10.71
N LEU A 4 -36.71 -65.83 -11.42
CA LEU A 4 -35.56 -65.15 -10.89
C LEU A 4 -35.81 -63.63 -10.98
N ALA A 5 -35.78 -62.94 -9.85
CA ALA A 5 -35.80 -61.48 -9.77
C ALA A 5 -34.37 -60.96 -9.76
N PRO A 6 -34.03 -59.98 -10.55
CA PRO A 6 -32.74 -59.30 -10.40
C PRO A 6 -32.82 -58.19 -9.39
N MET A 7 -31.88 -58.21 -8.47
CA MET A 7 -31.61 -57.24 -7.44
C MET A 7 -30.97 -55.98 -8.07
N ALA A 8 -31.66 -54.86 -7.97
CA ALA A 8 -31.13 -53.58 -8.41
C ALA A 8 -30.24 -52.99 -7.33
N LEU A 9 -28.97 -52.91 -7.62
CA LEU A 9 -27.98 -52.25 -6.75
C LEU A 9 -27.99 -50.75 -7.01
N ALA A 10 -28.55 -49.99 -6.11
CA ALA A 10 -28.48 -48.53 -6.16
C ALA A 10 -27.13 -48.08 -5.63
N ALA A 11 -26.25 -47.65 -6.53
CA ALA A 11 -25.00 -46.98 -6.17
C ALA A 11 -25.29 -45.54 -5.78
N ALA A 12 -25.23 -45.25 -4.50
CA ALA A 12 -25.26 -43.86 -4.00
C ALA A 12 -23.88 -43.21 -4.23
N LEU A 13 -23.80 -42.34 -5.20
CA LEU A 13 -22.66 -41.47 -5.41
C LEU A 13 -22.71 -40.37 -4.32
N LEU A 14 -21.88 -40.52 -3.31
CA LEU A 14 -21.57 -39.46 -2.39
C LEU A 14 -20.65 -38.47 -3.10
N LEU A 15 -21.23 -37.39 -3.62
CA LEU A 15 -20.46 -36.20 -3.97
C LEU A 15 -19.96 -35.55 -2.67
N THR A 16 -18.75 -35.87 -2.31
CA THR A 16 -18.00 -35.04 -1.35
C THR A 16 -17.70 -33.72 -2.05
N GLY A 17 -18.55 -32.73 -1.83
CA GLY A 17 -18.26 -31.37 -2.19
C GLY A 17 -17.04 -30.93 -1.39
N CYS A 18 -15.88 -30.80 -2.03
CA CYS A 18 -14.78 -30.04 -1.48
C CYS A 18 -15.26 -28.59 -1.38
N GLY A 19 -15.76 -28.22 -0.20
CA GLY A 19 -15.89 -26.84 0.15
C GLY A 19 -14.47 -26.26 0.23
N THR A 20 -14.05 -25.56 -0.81
CA THR A 20 -12.91 -24.68 -0.69
C THR A 20 -13.34 -23.56 0.24
N GLY A 21 -13.14 -23.77 1.54
CA GLY A 21 -13.17 -22.71 2.52
C GLY A 21 -12.05 -21.77 2.16
N SER A 22 -12.36 -20.67 1.50
CA SER A 22 -11.44 -19.55 1.41
C SER A 22 -11.31 -19.02 2.82
N ASP A 23 -10.20 -19.30 3.46
CA ASP A 23 -9.82 -18.63 4.69
C ASP A 23 -9.84 -17.13 4.42
N PRO A 24 -10.60 -16.32 5.17
CA PRO A 24 -10.63 -14.89 4.96
C PRO A 24 -9.25 -14.23 5.16
N ASP A 25 -8.30 -14.93 5.76
CA ASP A 25 -6.91 -14.48 5.99
C ASP A 25 -5.92 -14.90 4.90
N SER A 26 -6.28 -15.80 3.99
CA SER A 26 -5.41 -16.21 2.87
C SER A 26 -5.63 -15.36 1.61
N GLY A 27 -6.28 -14.22 1.76
CA GLY A 27 -6.64 -13.33 0.68
C GLY A 27 -5.50 -12.42 0.21
N ALA A 28 -5.82 -11.61 -0.80
CA ALA A 28 -4.96 -10.57 -1.34
C ALA A 28 -4.57 -9.53 -0.25
N ALA A 29 -3.58 -8.72 -0.55
CA ALA A 29 -3.27 -7.54 0.26
C ALA A 29 -4.48 -6.62 0.37
N LYS A 30 -4.69 -6.02 1.54
CA LYS A 30 -5.70 -4.98 1.80
C LYS A 30 -4.99 -3.73 2.24
N LEU A 31 -4.76 -2.83 1.30
CA LEU A 31 -3.95 -1.65 1.51
C LEU A 31 -4.80 -0.43 1.86
N SER A 32 -4.33 0.33 2.82
CA SER A 32 -4.85 1.65 3.17
C SER A 32 -3.71 2.59 3.55
N VAL A 33 -3.98 3.87 3.56
CA VAL A 33 -2.98 4.89 3.89
C VAL A 33 -3.46 5.72 5.08
N ARG A 34 -2.56 6.01 6.00
CA ARG A 34 -2.82 6.88 7.14
C ARG A 34 -1.64 7.81 7.40
N SER A 35 -1.89 8.85 8.20
CA SER A 35 -0.86 9.77 8.70
C SER A 35 -0.04 10.42 7.59
N ALA A 36 -0.68 10.71 6.45
CA ALA A 36 -0.02 11.35 5.33
C ALA A 36 0.17 12.85 5.58
N TYR A 37 1.35 13.37 5.30
CA TYR A 37 1.62 14.81 5.34
C TYR A 37 2.86 15.18 4.53
N ILE A 38 2.91 16.42 4.09
CA ILE A 38 4.09 17.06 3.49
C ILE A 38 4.39 18.29 4.33
N PRO A 39 5.53 18.36 5.03
CA PRO A 39 5.94 19.62 5.64
C PRO A 39 6.14 20.67 4.54
N GLN A 40 5.62 21.88 4.75
CA GLN A 40 5.81 22.97 3.78
C GLN A 40 7.31 23.09 3.43
N PRO A 41 7.68 22.87 2.16
CA PRO A 41 9.10 22.86 1.79
C PRO A 41 9.70 24.27 1.84
N VAL A 42 10.97 24.33 2.15
CA VAL A 42 11.77 25.57 2.01
C VAL A 42 12.23 25.77 0.56
N SER A 43 12.39 24.65 -0.16
CA SER A 43 12.74 24.64 -1.59
C SER A 43 11.54 24.89 -2.48
N ASP A 44 11.72 25.59 -3.59
CA ASP A 44 10.69 25.77 -4.62
C ASP A 44 10.60 24.57 -5.57
N THR A 45 11.60 23.68 -5.55
CA THR A 45 11.74 22.59 -6.53
C THR A 45 11.60 21.20 -5.94
N MET A 46 11.74 21.04 -4.63
CA MET A 46 11.76 19.75 -3.95
C MET A 46 10.94 19.76 -2.66
N ALA A 47 10.29 18.65 -2.37
CA ALA A 47 9.60 18.43 -1.09
C ALA A 47 9.73 16.97 -0.66
N ALA A 48 9.73 16.72 0.64
CA ALA A 48 9.61 15.39 1.21
C ALA A 48 8.17 15.13 1.64
N GLY A 49 7.70 13.91 1.44
CA GLY A 49 6.38 13.47 1.87
C GLY A 49 6.47 12.21 2.73
N PHE A 50 5.53 12.09 3.64
CA PHE A 50 5.47 10.99 4.62
C PHE A 50 4.06 10.44 4.70
N LEU A 51 3.96 9.13 4.89
CA LEU A 51 2.70 8.42 5.08
C LEU A 51 2.97 7.02 5.61
N THR A 52 1.94 6.33 6.05
CA THR A 52 2.02 4.92 6.42
C THR A 52 1.06 4.13 5.54
N ILE A 53 1.59 3.14 4.83
CA ILE A 53 0.79 2.17 4.10
C ILE A 53 0.55 0.99 5.02
N VAL A 54 -0.71 0.70 5.32
CA VAL A 54 -1.13 -0.42 6.16
C VAL A 54 -1.66 -1.53 5.28
N ASN A 55 -1.21 -2.75 5.54
CA ASN A 55 -1.72 -3.95 4.89
C ASN A 55 -2.39 -4.86 5.92
N GLU A 56 -3.71 -4.92 5.88
CA GLU A 56 -4.51 -5.80 6.73
C GLU A 56 -4.75 -7.17 6.10
N GLY A 57 -4.28 -7.37 4.87
CA GLY A 57 -4.43 -8.61 4.14
C GLY A 57 -3.35 -9.65 4.45
N GLY A 58 -3.62 -10.90 4.09
CA GLY A 58 -2.73 -12.04 4.32
C GLY A 58 -1.61 -12.20 3.29
N ALA A 59 -1.58 -11.39 2.25
CA ALA A 59 -0.51 -11.40 1.24
C ALA A 59 0.30 -10.11 1.32
N LYS A 60 1.62 -10.23 1.20
CA LYS A 60 2.50 -9.07 1.06
C LYS A 60 2.27 -8.38 -0.28
N ASP A 61 2.60 -7.11 -0.37
CA ASP A 61 2.67 -6.36 -1.61
C ASP A 61 3.97 -5.54 -1.66
N GLU A 62 4.14 -4.79 -2.69
CA GLU A 62 5.34 -3.98 -2.90
C GLU A 62 4.93 -2.65 -3.54
N LEU A 63 5.37 -1.56 -2.96
CA LEU A 63 5.22 -0.23 -3.56
C LEU A 63 6.30 -0.07 -4.61
N THR A 64 5.90 0.06 -5.88
CA THR A 64 6.82 0.08 -7.02
C THR A 64 7.06 1.46 -7.60
N SER A 65 6.09 2.37 -7.45
CA SER A 65 6.23 3.76 -7.88
C SER A 65 5.18 4.67 -7.25
N VAL A 66 5.44 5.95 -7.29
CA VAL A 66 4.50 6.99 -6.90
C VAL A 66 4.50 8.07 -7.97
N THR A 67 3.32 8.54 -8.35
CA THR A 67 3.17 9.63 -9.31
C THR A 67 2.35 10.76 -8.71
N SER A 68 2.57 11.98 -9.19
CA SER A 68 1.82 13.16 -8.80
C SER A 68 1.82 14.18 -9.94
N THR A 69 0.70 14.87 -10.11
CA THR A 69 0.63 15.99 -11.06
C THR A 69 1.30 17.26 -10.51
N ALA A 70 1.63 17.29 -9.22
CA ALA A 70 2.27 18.42 -8.56
C ALA A 70 3.78 18.50 -8.79
N ALA A 71 4.41 17.41 -9.26
CA ALA A 71 5.83 17.30 -9.46
C ALA A 71 6.17 16.60 -10.77
N GLY A 72 7.38 16.81 -11.28
CA GLY A 72 7.87 16.09 -12.45
C GLY A 72 8.13 14.61 -12.17
N SER A 73 8.58 14.31 -10.95
CA SER A 73 8.76 12.94 -10.47
C SER A 73 8.58 12.84 -8.95
N VAL A 74 8.23 11.63 -8.50
CA VAL A 74 8.23 11.27 -7.09
C VAL A 74 9.05 10.00 -6.95
N THR A 75 10.11 10.04 -6.17
CA THR A 75 11.03 8.93 -5.97
C THR A 75 10.94 8.38 -4.55
N LEU A 76 11.26 7.10 -4.39
CA LEU A 76 11.30 6.42 -3.11
C LEU A 76 12.72 6.50 -2.56
N HIS A 77 12.86 6.99 -1.35
CA HIS A 77 14.15 7.07 -0.66
C HIS A 77 14.12 6.28 0.64
N GLU A 78 15.24 5.67 0.93
CA GLU A 78 15.48 4.93 2.15
C GLU A 78 16.70 5.52 2.86
N THR A 79 16.61 5.60 4.18
CA THR A 79 17.76 6.00 5.00
C THR A 79 18.41 4.76 5.58
N VAL A 80 19.70 4.58 5.26
CA VAL A 80 20.54 3.51 5.82
C VAL A 80 21.71 4.14 6.54
N GLY A 81 21.73 4.03 7.86
CA GLY A 81 22.68 4.76 8.69
C GLY A 81 22.46 6.28 8.59
N SER A 82 23.47 7.02 8.14
CA SER A 82 23.40 8.47 7.89
C SER A 82 23.22 8.82 6.41
N SER A 83 23.07 7.82 5.54
CA SER A 83 22.98 8.01 4.09
C SER A 83 21.56 7.76 3.58
N MET A 84 21.09 8.63 2.70
CA MET A 84 19.86 8.45 1.93
C MET A 84 20.19 7.89 0.56
N ARG A 85 19.38 6.97 0.09
CA ARG A 85 19.50 6.42 -1.26
C ARG A 85 18.14 6.23 -1.89
N GLU A 86 18.06 6.43 -3.18
CA GLU A 86 16.91 6.08 -3.98
C GLU A 86 16.80 4.57 -4.10
N VAL A 87 15.57 4.05 -4.01
CA VAL A 87 15.26 2.63 -4.21
C VAL A 87 14.13 2.50 -5.21
N ASP A 88 14.11 1.38 -5.93
CA ASP A 88 13.10 1.13 -6.96
C ASP A 88 11.76 0.69 -6.37
N SER A 89 11.78 0.06 -5.22
CA SER A 89 10.59 -0.46 -4.55
C SER A 89 10.80 -0.65 -3.05
N LEU A 90 9.68 -0.75 -2.33
CA LEU A 90 9.66 -1.04 -0.89
C LEU A 90 8.57 -2.03 -0.57
N ASP A 91 8.89 -3.02 0.26
CA ASP A 91 7.96 -4.07 0.67
C ASP A 91 6.87 -3.55 1.61
N VAL A 92 5.64 -4.02 1.40
CA VAL A 92 4.51 -3.83 2.31
C VAL A 92 4.14 -5.21 2.85
N PRO A 93 4.60 -5.59 4.06
CA PRO A 93 4.40 -6.93 4.57
C PRO A 93 2.93 -7.26 4.84
N ALA A 94 2.58 -8.53 4.72
CA ALA A 94 1.26 -9.03 5.12
C ALA A 94 1.04 -8.73 6.61
N HIS A 95 -0.17 -8.32 6.96
CA HIS A 95 -0.53 -7.94 8.34
C HIS A 95 0.44 -6.94 8.99
N GLY A 96 1.00 -6.06 8.18
CA GLY A 96 2.01 -5.11 8.61
C GLY A 96 1.87 -3.76 7.95
N SER A 97 2.93 -2.99 7.95
CA SER A 97 2.94 -1.65 7.37
C SER A 97 4.30 -1.28 6.81
N LEU A 98 4.25 -0.35 5.85
CA LEU A 98 5.41 0.39 5.37
C LEU A 98 5.27 1.83 5.84
N GLU A 99 6.22 2.30 6.63
CA GLU A 99 6.19 3.64 7.21
C GLU A 99 7.22 4.54 6.56
N PHE A 100 6.73 5.67 6.03
CA PHE A 100 7.56 6.78 5.59
C PHE A 100 7.52 7.86 6.67
N ARG A 101 8.67 8.13 7.28
CA ARG A 101 8.80 9.07 8.39
C ARG A 101 10.09 9.89 8.30
N SER A 102 10.09 11.04 8.94
CA SER A 102 11.29 11.86 9.04
C SER A 102 12.44 11.08 9.70
N GLY A 103 13.61 11.10 9.06
CA GLY A 103 14.76 10.30 9.47
C GLY A 103 14.75 8.84 8.99
N GLY A 104 13.68 8.39 8.35
CA GLY A 104 13.54 7.07 7.75
C GLY A 104 13.29 7.16 6.24
N SER A 105 12.52 6.21 5.72
CA SER A 105 12.08 6.25 4.33
C SER A 105 11.19 7.47 4.08
N HIS A 106 11.25 8.03 2.89
CA HIS A 106 10.45 9.19 2.49
C HIS A 106 10.16 9.20 1.00
N LEU A 107 9.09 9.90 0.63
CA LEU A 107 8.79 10.24 -0.74
C LEU A 107 9.53 11.54 -1.06
N MET A 108 10.26 11.58 -2.15
CA MET A 108 10.92 12.78 -2.63
C MET A 108 10.20 13.29 -3.87
N PHE A 109 9.57 14.45 -3.75
CA PHE A 109 8.96 15.17 -4.87
C PHE A 109 10.03 16.04 -5.51
N GLU A 110 10.26 15.84 -6.79
CA GLU A 110 11.27 16.56 -7.55
C GLU A 110 10.62 17.30 -8.72
N GLN A 111 11.22 18.41 -9.09
CA GLN A 111 10.68 19.27 -10.14
C GLN A 111 9.25 19.70 -9.83
N LEU A 112 9.03 20.25 -8.63
CA LEU A 112 7.74 20.82 -8.24
C LEU A 112 7.28 21.85 -9.26
N ARG A 113 6.03 21.77 -9.66
CA ARG A 113 5.44 22.76 -10.59
C ARG A 113 5.24 24.10 -9.91
N ARG A 114 4.99 24.09 -8.63
CA ARG A 114 4.98 25.24 -7.74
C ARG A 114 5.23 24.77 -6.32
N LYS A 115 5.68 25.67 -5.47
CA LYS A 115 5.89 25.39 -4.05
C LYS A 115 4.53 25.19 -3.36
N PRO A 116 4.26 24.00 -2.80
CA PRO A 116 3.06 23.80 -2.00
C PRO A 116 3.16 24.57 -0.68
N VAL A 117 2.04 25.10 -0.23
CA VAL A 117 1.95 25.87 1.02
C VAL A 117 1.01 25.19 2.01
N GLU A 118 1.24 25.46 3.29
CA GLU A 118 0.41 24.97 4.40
C GLU A 118 -1.08 25.22 4.12
N GLY A 119 -1.90 24.19 4.37
CA GLY A 119 -3.34 24.20 4.11
C GLY A 119 -3.74 23.69 2.74
N GLU A 120 -2.82 23.52 1.82
CA GLU A 120 -3.07 22.87 0.52
C GLU A 120 -3.02 21.35 0.63
N THR A 121 -3.41 20.69 -0.44
CA THR A 121 -3.38 19.24 -0.58
C THR A 121 -2.63 18.88 -1.86
N VAL A 122 -1.76 17.89 -1.77
CA VAL A 122 -1.04 17.30 -2.90
C VAL A 122 -1.56 15.89 -3.12
N THR A 123 -2.10 15.64 -4.31
CA THR A 123 -2.59 14.30 -4.67
C THR A 123 -1.46 13.47 -5.27
N VAL A 124 -1.33 12.24 -4.76
CA VAL A 124 -0.42 11.23 -5.30
C VAL A 124 -1.18 9.98 -5.67
N GLU A 125 -0.60 9.19 -6.54
CA GLU A 125 -1.07 7.85 -6.86
C GLU A 125 0.02 6.85 -6.54
N LEU A 126 -0.27 5.91 -5.65
CA LEU A 126 0.62 4.83 -5.23
C LEU A 126 0.39 3.63 -6.13
N HIS A 127 1.44 3.09 -6.71
CA HIS A 127 1.40 1.92 -7.58
C HIS A 127 2.07 0.73 -6.91
N PHE A 128 1.39 -0.41 -6.96
CA PHE A 128 1.82 -1.64 -6.29
C PHE A 128 2.05 -2.77 -7.29
N ALA A 129 2.87 -3.74 -6.90
CA ALA A 129 3.17 -4.90 -7.74
C ALA A 129 1.93 -5.80 -7.95
N ALA A 130 1.11 -5.99 -6.93
CA ALA A 130 -0.06 -6.89 -6.96
C ALA A 130 -1.39 -6.16 -6.87
N SER A 131 -1.52 -5.15 -6.02
CA SER A 131 -2.76 -4.40 -5.82
C SER A 131 -2.96 -3.30 -6.86
N GLY A 132 -4.21 -2.89 -7.06
CA GLY A 132 -4.53 -1.72 -7.86
C GLY A 132 -3.98 -0.42 -7.25
N PRO A 133 -3.91 0.66 -8.04
CA PRO A 133 -3.38 1.93 -7.55
C PRO A 133 -4.27 2.54 -6.48
N LEU A 134 -3.63 3.23 -5.53
CA LEU A 134 -4.31 4.02 -4.50
C LEU A 134 -4.02 5.50 -4.71
N LYS A 135 -5.08 6.28 -4.80
CA LYS A 135 -5.01 7.74 -4.83
C LYS A 135 -5.08 8.27 -3.41
N VAL A 136 -4.14 9.14 -3.05
CA VAL A 136 -4.03 9.73 -1.71
C VAL A 136 -3.91 11.23 -1.82
N ASP A 137 -4.72 11.95 -1.05
CA ASP A 137 -4.64 13.39 -0.88
C ASP A 137 -3.80 13.67 0.37
N ILE A 138 -2.62 14.23 0.18
CA ILE A 138 -1.67 14.48 1.25
C ILE A 138 -1.75 15.95 1.66
N PRO A 139 -2.14 16.26 2.91
CA PRO A 139 -2.17 17.64 3.38
C PRO A 139 -0.76 18.21 3.53
N VAL A 140 -0.60 19.46 3.17
CA VAL A 140 0.61 20.23 3.42
C VAL A 140 0.49 20.89 4.80
N GLU A 141 1.38 20.51 5.67
CA GLU A 141 1.45 20.99 7.06
C GLU A 141 2.54 22.05 7.23
N SER A 142 2.61 22.65 8.40
CA SER A 142 3.67 23.62 8.69
C SER A 142 5.06 23.00 8.53
N ALA A 143 6.07 23.79 8.23
CA ALA A 143 7.45 23.32 8.05
C ALA A 143 8.03 22.64 9.31
N VAL A 144 7.47 22.93 10.47
CA VAL A 144 7.89 22.37 11.78
C VAL A 144 6.87 21.36 12.33
N TYR A 145 5.95 20.90 11.48
CA TYR A 145 4.93 19.92 11.89
C TYR A 145 5.57 18.63 12.39
N THR A 146 5.08 18.17 13.54
CA THR A 146 5.43 16.85 14.08
C THR A 146 4.14 16.06 14.22
N PRO A 147 4.03 14.90 13.57
CA PRO A 147 2.84 14.08 13.69
C PRO A 147 2.67 13.62 15.13
N LYS A 148 1.45 13.66 15.62
CA LYS A 148 1.12 13.06 16.92
C LYS A 148 1.30 11.55 16.79
N THR A 149 2.16 11.00 17.63
CA THR A 149 2.25 9.54 17.77
C THR A 149 0.91 9.07 18.29
N GLY A 150 0.13 8.45 17.41
CA GLY A 150 -1.11 7.79 17.83
C GLY A 150 -0.76 6.57 18.70
N HIS A 151 -1.29 6.53 19.87
CA HIS A 151 -1.32 5.34 20.71
C HIS A 151 -2.46 4.42 20.26
#